data_05026097c7aae991a49758124cc75027
#
_entry.id   05026097c7aae991a49758124cc75027
#
_cell.length_a   1.000
_cell.length_b   1.000
_cell.length_c   1.000
_cell.angle_alpha   90.00
_cell.angle_beta   90.00
_cell.angle_gamma   90.00
#
_symmetry.space_group_name_H-M   'P 1'
#
loop_
_entity.id
_entity.type
_entity.pdbx_description
1 polymer ?
#
loop_
_entity_poly.entity_id
_entity_poly.type
_entity_poly.pdbx_seq_one_letter_code
_entity_poly.pdbx_strand_id
1 'polypeptide(L)'
;PRRVITVEGDNLGAYVHSARIGVIAILQGGDEELAKDIAMHIAACSPQFVKPEEVPAEVVAKEKEIQLDIALQSGKPAEIAEKMVSGRMKKFTGEISLTGQPFVKDPSILVADLLKSKGADVINFVRFEVGEGIEKKEEDFAAEVAAQMAAVKK
;
A
#
# COMPACT_ATOMS: atom_id res chain seq x y z
N PRO A 1 7.92 -17.67 -14.86
CA PRO A 1 7.70 -16.53 -13.97
C PRO A 1 7.67 -15.23 -14.80
N ARG A 2 6.78 -14.29 -14.44
CA ARG A 2 6.66 -13.01 -15.15
C ARG A 2 7.65 -11.97 -14.64
N ARG A 3 7.90 -11.97 -13.33
CA ARG A 3 8.84 -11.06 -12.65
C ARG A 3 9.66 -11.85 -11.64
N VAL A 4 10.94 -11.56 -11.58
CA VAL A 4 11.87 -12.09 -10.58
C VAL A 4 12.70 -10.93 -10.07
N ILE A 5 12.80 -10.81 -8.74
CA ILE A 5 13.64 -9.82 -8.07
C ILE A 5 14.51 -10.55 -7.06
N THR A 6 15.79 -10.24 -7.06
CA THR A 6 16.72 -10.66 -6.03
C THR A 6 16.95 -9.49 -5.07
N VAL A 7 16.87 -9.76 -3.77
CA VAL A 7 17.10 -8.75 -2.72
C VAL A 7 18.15 -9.28 -1.75
N GLU A 8 19.00 -8.38 -1.28
CA GLU A 8 20.04 -8.65 -0.30
C GLU A 8 19.94 -7.67 0.86
N GLY A 9 20.24 -8.11 2.06
CA GLY A 9 20.21 -7.27 3.25
C GLY A 9 20.61 -8.06 4.50
N ASP A 10 20.85 -7.33 5.59
CA ASP A 10 21.33 -7.92 6.85
C ASP A 10 20.25 -8.76 7.54
N ASN A 11 19.00 -8.33 7.47
CA ASN A 11 17.87 -9.03 8.05
C ASN A 11 16.70 -9.05 7.06
N LEU A 12 16.34 -10.22 6.57
CA LEU A 12 15.28 -10.43 5.61
C LEU A 12 14.10 -11.16 6.25
N GLY A 13 12.93 -10.53 6.21
CA GLY A 13 11.67 -11.16 6.57
C GLY A 13 10.90 -11.58 5.33
N ALA A 14 10.50 -12.83 5.25
CA ALA A 14 9.67 -13.34 4.17
C ALA A 14 8.31 -13.79 4.70
N TYR A 15 7.25 -13.47 3.98
CA TYR A 15 5.89 -13.89 4.29
C TYR A 15 5.11 -14.22 3.02
N VAL A 16 4.41 -15.33 3.04
CA VAL A 16 3.53 -15.76 1.94
C VAL A 16 2.13 -15.95 2.48
N HIS A 17 1.17 -15.24 1.90
CA HIS A 17 -0.24 -15.35 2.28
C HIS A 17 -1.03 -16.08 1.20
N SER A 18 -1.67 -17.20 1.58
CA SER A 18 -2.56 -17.98 0.72
C SER A 18 -1.96 -18.39 -0.63
N ALA A 19 -0.64 -18.52 -0.74
CA ALA A 19 0.10 -18.75 -1.97
C ALA A 19 -0.17 -17.71 -3.10
N ARG A 20 -0.74 -16.56 -2.77
CA ARG A 20 -1.11 -15.50 -3.70
C ARG A 20 -0.32 -14.21 -3.51
N ILE A 21 0.07 -13.91 -2.28
CA ILE A 21 0.83 -12.71 -1.93
C ILE A 21 2.15 -13.15 -1.34
N GLY A 22 3.25 -12.74 -1.94
CA GLY A 22 4.60 -12.92 -1.43
C GLY A 22 5.22 -11.58 -1.07
N VAL A 23 5.80 -11.48 0.12
CA VAL A 23 6.45 -10.28 0.62
C VAL A 23 7.83 -10.63 1.13
N ILE A 24 8.80 -9.78 0.81
CA ILE A 24 10.13 -9.78 1.42
C ILE A 24 10.37 -8.38 1.97
N ALA A 25 10.61 -8.28 3.27
CA ALA A 25 11.00 -7.04 3.93
C ALA A 25 12.50 -7.07 4.22
N ILE A 26 13.18 -5.98 3.92
CA ILE A 26 14.61 -5.80 4.15
C ILE A 26 14.77 -4.83 5.31
N LEU A 27 15.30 -5.31 6.42
CA LEU A 27 15.51 -4.54 7.64
C LEU A 27 16.98 -4.36 7.93
N GLN A 28 17.29 -3.25 8.60
CA GLN A 28 18.57 -3.03 9.23
C GLN A 28 18.37 -3.12 10.75
N GLY A 29 19.02 -4.08 11.39
CA GLY A 29 18.83 -4.36 12.81
C GLY A 29 17.52 -5.12 13.11
N GLY A 30 17.21 -5.25 14.41
CA GLY A 30 16.06 -6.04 14.85
C GLY A 30 16.32 -7.55 14.80
N ASP A 31 15.28 -8.31 15.12
CA ASP A 31 15.29 -9.77 15.10
C ASP A 31 14.51 -10.34 13.90
N GLU A 32 14.61 -11.64 13.72
CA GLU A 32 13.92 -12.37 12.64
C GLU A 32 12.40 -12.32 12.80
N GLU A 33 11.91 -12.31 14.03
CA GLU A 33 10.48 -12.21 14.35
C GLU A 33 9.93 -10.86 13.91
N LEU A 34 10.65 -9.77 14.18
CA LEU A 34 10.28 -8.43 13.73
C LEU A 34 10.21 -8.35 12.20
N ALA A 35 11.22 -8.90 11.51
CA ALA A 35 11.24 -8.92 10.05
C ALA A 35 10.03 -9.66 9.47
N LYS A 36 9.65 -10.79 10.07
CA LYS A 36 8.49 -11.58 9.70
C LYS A 36 7.17 -10.83 9.96
N ASP A 37 7.08 -10.16 11.10
CA ASP A 37 5.91 -9.35 11.46
C ASP A 37 5.73 -8.16 10.51
N ILE A 38 6.79 -7.50 10.13
CA ILE A 38 6.77 -6.41 9.13
C ILE A 38 6.35 -6.95 7.77
N ALA A 39 6.88 -8.10 7.33
CA ALA A 39 6.48 -8.72 6.07
C ALA A 39 4.98 -9.07 6.06
N MET A 40 4.45 -9.59 7.17
CA MET A 40 3.03 -9.87 7.33
C MET A 40 2.18 -8.59 7.28
N HIS A 41 2.62 -7.53 7.94
CA HIS A 41 1.97 -6.22 7.88
C HIS A 41 1.91 -5.68 6.43
N ILE A 42 3.00 -5.77 5.68
CA ILE A 42 3.06 -5.37 4.28
C ILE A 42 2.08 -6.18 3.43
N ALA A 43 1.96 -7.48 3.67
CA ALA A 43 0.99 -8.32 2.97
C ALA A 43 -0.46 -7.89 3.24
N ALA A 44 -0.77 -7.51 4.47
CA ALA A 44 -2.11 -7.12 4.90
C ALA A 44 -2.49 -5.69 4.47
N CYS A 45 -1.59 -4.73 4.64
CA CYS A 45 -1.88 -3.30 4.47
C CYS A 45 -1.45 -2.73 3.12
N SER A 46 -0.65 -3.46 2.34
CA SER A 46 -0.18 -3.06 1.00
C SER A 46 0.37 -1.63 0.93
N PRO A 47 1.35 -1.23 1.77
CA PRO A 47 1.93 0.09 1.68
C PRO A 47 2.61 0.29 0.32
N GLN A 48 2.59 1.52 -0.18
CA GLN A 48 3.21 1.86 -1.47
C GLN A 48 4.65 2.34 -1.31
N PHE A 49 4.96 2.94 -0.16
CA PHE A 49 6.27 3.52 0.16
C PHE A 49 6.73 3.05 1.54
N VAL A 50 8.02 3.11 1.80
CA VAL A 50 8.59 2.75 3.11
C VAL A 50 8.33 3.86 4.12
N LYS A 51 8.64 5.11 3.75
CA LYS A 51 8.52 6.29 4.62
C LYS A 51 7.63 7.37 3.97
N PRO A 52 6.93 8.19 4.77
CA PRO A 52 6.13 9.30 4.24
C PRO A 52 6.95 10.30 3.41
N GLU A 53 8.23 10.46 3.72
CA GLU A 53 9.14 11.36 3.01
C GLU A 53 9.52 10.86 1.62
N GLU A 54 9.36 9.56 1.36
CA GLU A 54 9.65 8.94 0.07
C GLU A 54 8.50 9.08 -0.94
N VAL A 55 7.34 9.57 -0.50
CA VAL A 55 6.20 9.80 -1.39
C VAL A 55 6.56 10.87 -2.41
N PRO A 56 6.45 10.58 -3.73
CA PRO A 56 6.78 11.55 -4.76
C PRO A 56 5.97 12.84 -4.63
N ALA A 57 6.61 13.98 -4.83
CA ALA A 57 5.98 15.29 -4.74
C ALA A 57 4.75 15.43 -5.67
N GLU A 58 4.77 14.75 -6.82
CA GLU A 58 3.67 14.72 -7.78
C GLU A 58 2.43 14.04 -7.20
N VAL A 59 2.62 12.93 -6.46
CA VAL A 59 1.51 12.22 -5.80
C VAL A 59 0.92 13.08 -4.70
N VAL A 60 1.77 13.71 -3.89
CA VAL A 60 1.35 14.63 -2.83
C VAL A 60 0.61 15.83 -3.39
N ALA A 61 1.12 16.45 -4.46
CA ALA A 61 0.51 17.61 -5.11
C ALA A 61 -0.86 17.28 -5.69
N LYS A 62 -0.99 16.16 -6.38
CA LYS A 62 -2.26 15.70 -6.98
C LYS A 62 -3.33 15.43 -5.92
N GLU A 63 -2.97 14.76 -4.85
CA GLU A 63 -3.89 14.50 -3.75
C GLU A 63 -4.27 15.78 -3.01
N LYS A 64 -3.31 16.70 -2.83
CA LYS A 64 -3.56 18.01 -2.23
C LYS A 64 -4.58 18.82 -3.04
N GLU A 65 -4.48 18.83 -4.36
CA GLU A 65 -5.42 19.49 -5.26
C GLU A 65 -6.83 18.92 -5.10
N ILE A 66 -6.96 17.60 -5.11
CA ILE A 66 -8.24 16.90 -4.90
C ILE A 66 -8.85 17.26 -3.54
N GLN A 67 -8.05 17.23 -2.48
CA GLN A 67 -8.53 17.53 -1.12
C GLN A 67 -8.92 19.02 -0.96
N LEU A 68 -8.21 19.91 -1.66
CA LEU A 68 -8.52 21.33 -1.68
C LEU A 68 -9.86 21.59 -2.38
N ASP A 69 -10.10 20.98 -3.54
CA ASP A 69 -11.36 21.08 -4.27
C ASP A 69 -12.54 20.59 -3.43
N ILE A 70 -12.39 19.45 -2.76
CA ILE A 70 -13.39 18.90 -1.85
C ILE A 70 -13.68 19.88 -0.69
N ALA A 71 -12.64 20.48 -0.12
CA ALA A 71 -12.78 21.43 0.98
C ALA A 71 -13.48 22.73 0.55
N LEU A 72 -13.17 23.25 -0.65
CA LEU A 72 -13.80 24.45 -1.22
C LEU A 72 -15.27 24.20 -1.57
N GLN A 73 -15.58 23.05 -2.16
CA GLN A 73 -16.96 22.64 -2.46
C GLN A 73 -17.82 22.50 -1.20
N SER A 74 -17.22 22.23 -0.05
CA SER A 74 -17.94 22.19 1.23
C SER A 74 -18.28 23.57 1.81
N GLY A 75 -18.00 24.67 1.09
CA GLY A 75 -18.35 26.05 1.47
C GLY A 75 -17.50 26.62 2.60
N LYS A 76 -16.34 26.06 2.89
CA LYS A 76 -15.46 26.55 3.95
C LYS A 76 -14.54 27.66 3.46
N PRO A 77 -14.19 28.63 4.32
CA PRO A 77 -13.21 29.67 4.00
C PRO A 77 -11.86 29.05 3.60
N ALA A 78 -11.15 29.67 2.65
CA ALA A 78 -9.89 29.16 2.10
C ALA A 78 -8.84 28.85 3.17
N GLU A 79 -8.70 29.70 4.20
CA GLU A 79 -7.76 29.49 5.30
C GLU A 79 -8.05 28.23 6.12
N ILE A 80 -9.34 27.92 6.33
CA ILE A 80 -9.76 26.73 7.06
C ILE A 80 -9.58 25.50 6.15
N ALA A 81 -9.89 25.63 4.86
CA ALA A 81 -9.68 24.59 3.87
C ALA A 81 -8.20 24.17 3.79
N GLU A 82 -7.27 25.12 3.73
CA GLU A 82 -5.82 24.83 3.70
C GLU A 82 -5.32 24.11 4.96
N LYS A 83 -5.75 24.51 6.14
CA LYS A 83 -5.40 23.81 7.39
C LYS A 83 -5.94 22.39 7.42
N MET A 84 -7.16 22.18 6.98
CA MET A 84 -7.76 20.84 6.88
C MET A 84 -7.03 19.97 5.87
N VAL A 85 -6.67 20.52 4.72
CA VAL A 85 -5.92 19.82 3.68
C VAL A 85 -4.54 19.42 4.19
N SER A 86 -3.84 20.32 4.89
CA SER A 86 -2.54 20.01 5.50
C SER A 86 -2.60 18.81 6.47
N GLY A 87 -3.63 18.78 7.33
CA GLY A 87 -3.85 17.64 8.24
C GLY A 87 -4.18 16.34 7.48
N ARG A 88 -5.03 16.42 6.46
CA ARG A 88 -5.38 15.27 5.60
C ARG A 88 -4.17 14.75 4.81
N MET A 89 -3.31 15.65 4.34
CA MET A 89 -2.10 15.25 3.61
C MET A 89 -1.11 14.49 4.47
N LYS A 90 -0.92 14.90 5.73
CA LYS A 90 -0.11 14.13 6.69
C LYS A 90 -0.68 12.73 6.93
N LYS A 91 -1.99 12.65 7.08
CA LYS A 91 -2.68 11.37 7.24
C LYS A 91 -2.53 10.51 5.98
N PHE A 92 -2.75 11.08 4.80
CA PHE A 92 -2.64 10.38 3.53
C PHE A 92 -1.23 9.81 3.31
N THR A 93 -0.17 10.61 3.46
CA THR A 93 1.21 10.13 3.30
C THR A 93 1.56 9.05 4.32
N GLY A 94 1.04 9.14 5.55
CA GLY A 94 1.17 8.09 6.55
C GLY A 94 0.46 6.79 6.15
N GLU A 95 -0.76 6.88 5.65
CA GLU A 95 -1.58 5.71 5.26
C GLU A 95 -1.00 4.92 4.08
N ILE A 96 -0.31 5.58 3.16
CA ILE A 96 0.35 4.93 2.01
C ILE A 96 1.79 4.50 2.28
N SER A 97 2.35 4.85 3.44
CA SER A 97 3.72 4.55 3.83
C SER A 97 3.76 3.52 4.95
N LEU A 98 4.65 2.55 4.83
CA LEU A 98 4.79 1.46 5.80
C LEU A 98 4.94 1.97 7.24
N THR A 99 5.86 2.92 7.46
CA THR A 99 6.17 3.43 8.80
C THR A 99 5.07 4.32 9.39
N GLY A 100 4.23 4.91 8.57
CA GLY A 100 3.11 5.75 9.01
C GLY A 100 1.81 4.99 9.28
N GLN A 101 1.77 3.69 8.99
CA GLN A 101 0.58 2.85 9.22
C GLN A 101 0.52 2.34 10.66
N PRO A 102 -0.68 2.15 11.22
CA PRO A 102 -0.87 1.39 12.46
C PRO A 102 -0.41 -0.06 12.27
N PHE A 103 0.30 -0.61 13.24
CA PHE A 103 0.79 -2.00 13.15
C PHE A 103 -0.36 -3.00 13.13
N VAL A 104 -0.30 -3.98 12.25
CA VAL A 104 -1.41 -4.93 12.01
C VAL A 104 -1.76 -5.79 13.22
N LYS A 105 -0.77 -6.14 14.04
CA LYS A 105 -0.99 -6.91 15.28
C LYS A 105 -1.43 -6.04 16.48
N ASP A 106 -1.04 -4.77 16.46
CA ASP A 106 -1.39 -3.80 17.52
C ASP A 106 -1.62 -2.41 16.90
N PRO A 107 -2.86 -2.09 16.53
CA PRO A 107 -3.20 -0.80 15.93
C PRO A 107 -2.99 0.43 16.83
N SER A 108 -2.68 0.23 18.11
CA SER A 108 -2.41 1.31 19.05
C SER A 108 -1.04 1.95 18.85
N ILE A 109 -0.14 1.28 18.14
CA ILE A 109 1.21 1.73 17.83
C ILE A 109 1.42 1.85 16.32
N LEU A 110 2.24 2.81 15.91
CA LEU A 110 2.68 2.93 14.52
C LEU A 110 3.85 1.99 14.25
N VAL A 111 3.98 1.55 13.01
CA VAL A 111 5.14 0.74 12.58
C VAL A 111 6.46 1.46 12.86
N ALA A 112 6.51 2.79 12.69
CA ALA A 112 7.70 3.60 13.04
C ALA A 112 8.08 3.48 14.51
N ASP A 113 7.11 3.51 15.42
CA ASP A 113 7.35 3.41 16.87
C ASP A 113 7.79 1.99 17.26
N LEU A 114 7.20 0.98 16.64
CA LEU A 114 7.63 -0.41 16.80
C LEU A 114 9.09 -0.61 16.37
N LEU A 115 9.47 -0.09 15.21
CA LEU A 115 10.85 -0.16 14.70
C LEU A 115 11.84 0.54 15.64
N LYS A 116 11.49 1.74 16.12
CA LYS A 116 12.31 2.46 17.09
C LYS A 116 12.51 1.69 18.39
N SER A 117 11.44 1.07 18.91
CA SER A 117 11.50 0.27 20.14
C SER A 117 12.40 -0.95 20.04
N LYS A 118 12.56 -1.48 18.83
CA LYS A 118 13.41 -2.64 18.52
C LYS A 118 14.81 -2.26 18.00
N GLY A 119 15.10 -0.95 17.86
CA GLY A 119 16.35 -0.48 17.30
C GLY A 119 16.59 -0.88 15.84
N ALA A 120 15.50 -1.01 15.08
CA ALA A 120 15.50 -1.44 13.69
C ALA A 120 14.99 -0.35 12.75
N ASP A 121 15.31 -0.48 11.47
CA ASP A 121 14.74 0.33 10.39
C ASP A 121 14.42 -0.56 9.19
N VAL A 122 13.43 -0.18 8.41
CA VAL A 122 13.11 -0.84 7.14
C VAL A 122 13.84 -0.11 6.03
N ILE A 123 14.70 -0.83 5.32
CA ILE A 123 15.44 -0.28 4.17
C ILE A 123 14.55 -0.27 2.94
N ASN A 124 13.88 -1.40 2.67
CA ASN A 124 13.00 -1.57 1.52
C ASN A 124 12.11 -2.80 1.72
N PHE A 125 11.15 -2.98 0.85
CA PHE A 125 10.35 -4.20 0.76
C PHE A 125 9.94 -4.50 -0.68
N VAL A 126 9.62 -5.75 -0.93
CA VAL A 126 9.07 -6.21 -2.21
C VAL A 126 7.79 -6.98 -1.92
N ARG A 127 6.72 -6.63 -2.61
CA ARG A 127 5.44 -7.32 -2.56
C ARG A 127 5.03 -7.74 -3.96
N PHE A 128 4.70 -8.99 -4.11
CA PHE A 128 4.09 -9.53 -5.33
C PHE A 128 2.75 -10.18 -5.01
N GLU A 129 1.80 -9.96 -5.86
CA GLU A 129 0.49 -10.59 -5.80
C GLU A 129 0.18 -11.31 -7.13
N VAL A 130 -0.39 -12.50 -7.04
CA VAL A 130 -0.79 -13.27 -8.22
C VAL A 130 -1.92 -12.53 -8.96
N GLY A 131 -1.68 -12.22 -10.22
CA GLY A 131 -2.61 -11.47 -11.05
C GLY A 131 -2.41 -9.96 -11.03
N GLU A 132 -1.48 -9.44 -10.23
CA GLU A 132 -1.15 -8.03 -10.20
C GLU A 132 -0.62 -7.54 -11.58
N GLY A 133 -1.16 -6.43 -12.06
CA GLY A 133 -0.80 -5.85 -13.36
C GLY A 133 -1.25 -6.69 -14.57
N ILE A 134 -2.13 -7.66 -14.38
CA ILE A 134 -2.84 -8.33 -15.46
C ILE A 134 -4.19 -7.64 -15.59
N GLU A 135 -4.46 -7.04 -16.75
CA GLU A 135 -5.81 -6.60 -17.08
C GLU A 135 -6.72 -7.85 -17.11
N LYS A 136 -7.65 -7.91 -16.15
CA LYS A 136 -8.74 -8.85 -16.25
C LYS A 136 -9.58 -8.39 -17.43
N LYS A 137 -9.67 -9.19 -18.51
CA LYS A 137 -10.76 -9.04 -19.45
C LYS A 137 -12.03 -9.20 -18.64
N GLU A 138 -12.80 -8.13 -18.53
CA GLU A 138 -14.19 -8.25 -18.13
C GLU A 138 -14.85 -9.06 -19.24
N GLU A 139 -14.93 -10.35 -19.04
CA GLU A 139 -15.81 -11.20 -19.83
C GLU A 139 -17.22 -10.79 -19.40
N ASP A 140 -17.86 -9.99 -20.22
CA ASP A 140 -19.28 -9.69 -20.05
C ASP A 140 -20.05 -10.98 -20.32
N PHE A 141 -20.23 -11.75 -19.25
CA PHE A 141 -20.92 -13.03 -19.27
C PHE A 141 -22.33 -12.90 -19.88
N ALA A 142 -22.98 -11.76 -19.71
CA ALA A 142 -24.27 -11.47 -20.31
C ALA A 142 -24.19 -11.34 -21.83
N ALA A 143 -23.14 -10.69 -22.35
CA ALA A 143 -22.91 -10.59 -23.80
C ALA A 143 -22.53 -11.94 -24.40
N GLU A 144 -21.78 -12.76 -23.72
CA GLU A 144 -21.39 -14.09 -24.17
C GLU A 144 -22.59 -15.06 -24.24
N VAL A 145 -23.45 -15.03 -23.21
CA VAL A 145 -24.72 -15.79 -23.20
C VAL A 145 -25.64 -15.31 -24.30
N ALA A 146 -25.77 -14.00 -24.54
CA ALA A 146 -26.59 -13.45 -25.62
C ALA A 146 -26.08 -13.88 -27.00
N ALA A 147 -24.77 -13.92 -27.22
CA ALA A 147 -24.17 -14.40 -28.45
C ALA A 147 -24.41 -15.90 -28.69
N GLN A 148 -24.33 -16.72 -27.65
CA GLN A 148 -24.61 -18.15 -27.72
C GLN A 148 -26.10 -18.42 -28.00
N MET A 149 -27.03 -17.68 -27.39
CA MET A 149 -28.47 -17.80 -27.66
C MET A 149 -28.83 -17.37 -29.08
N ALA A 150 -28.14 -16.37 -29.63
CA ALA A 150 -28.34 -15.97 -31.03
C ALA A 150 -27.83 -17.01 -32.04
N ALA A 151 -26.78 -17.76 -31.68
CA ALA A 151 -26.24 -18.83 -32.53
C ALA A 151 -27.11 -20.10 -32.59
N VAL A 152 -27.91 -20.35 -31.56
CA VAL A 152 -28.82 -21.53 -31.47
C VAL A 152 -30.14 -21.34 -32.22
N LYS A 153 -30.46 -20.10 -32.61
CA LYS A 153 -31.71 -19.77 -33.34
C LYS A 153 -31.64 -19.86 -34.89
N LYS A 154 -30.60 -20.50 -35.44
CA LYS A 154 -30.51 -20.77 -36.90
C LYS A 154 -30.84 -22.18 -37.21
#